data_6faf36dff81832d84ef4c5a31ded116c
#
_entry.id   6faf36dff81832d84ef4c5a31ded116c
#
_cell.length_a   1.000
_cell.length_b   1.000
_cell.length_c   1.000
_cell.angle_alpha   90.00
_cell.angle_beta   90.00
_cell.angle_gamma   90.00
#
_symmetry.space_group_name_H-M   'P 1'
#
loop_
_entity.id
_entity.type
_entity.pdbx_description
1 polymer ?
#
loop_
_entity_poly.entity_id
_entity_poly.type
_entity_poly.pdbx_seq_one_letter_code
_entity_poly.pdbx_strand_id
1 'polypeptide(L)'
;MLLLKNIYKLQYRENNALILENNESISYNDLIKKIENFSINIKKRSLIFLQCKNNFESIVGYLGSIKSNCVISLMDEKISDDSLIKLINKYHPDFIFFDKKNIKNLDNFFTVYSFGNYELLEAKKKIEKKLNNNLSLLISTSGSTGTSKLVRQSTDNLNYNINSVVDYLNISQDDITITTLPMSYVYGLSIINTHLNQGASIVLNHKSVLEKKFWNSLQKNKVSNFGGVPYTYSILEKINFKNYDLKYLKYTTQAGGKINKKTVENILKIYNSLDIKLYLMYGAAEATARMSYLPWKNIDKVESIGKAIPGGEFFLRDSNSKVITEINTHGELIYKGKNVCMGYAENFQDLSKDDENKGVLKTGDVAYKDKENFYYLVGRKDRYIKIYGMRINLQELEGIISKFGFENICIQDQDKENIINIFVKGEFELKTLKQHLTLVTKIHPSVFVFKTVKNFPLNKNFKISYNQELLN
;
A
#
# COMPACT_ATOMS: atom_id res chain seq x y z
N MET A 1 -19.81 -2.78 13.98
CA MET A 1 -18.78 -3.44 14.85
C MET A 1 -17.65 -2.45 15.07
N LEU A 2 -17.04 -2.33 16.25
CA LEU A 2 -15.93 -1.39 16.47
C LEU A 2 -14.67 -1.90 15.76
N LEU A 3 -13.99 -1.05 14.99
CA LEU A 3 -12.69 -1.36 14.40
C LEU A 3 -11.66 -1.54 15.53
N LEU A 4 -10.77 -2.53 15.41
CA LEU A 4 -9.71 -2.80 16.39
C LEU A 4 -10.19 -2.99 17.84
N LYS A 5 -11.38 -3.56 18.04
CA LYS A 5 -11.95 -3.79 19.39
C LYS A 5 -11.03 -4.62 20.30
N ASN A 6 -10.14 -5.42 19.72
CA ASN A 6 -9.28 -6.32 20.49
C ASN A 6 -8.21 -5.59 21.30
N ILE A 7 -7.85 -4.33 20.95
CA ILE A 7 -6.89 -3.54 21.72
C ILE A 7 -7.35 -3.31 23.17
N TYR A 8 -8.66 -3.42 23.43
CA TYR A 8 -9.26 -3.24 24.77
C TYR A 8 -9.32 -4.53 25.59
N LYS A 9 -8.82 -5.66 25.10
CA LYS A 9 -8.81 -6.92 25.84
C LYS A 9 -7.91 -6.80 27.07
N LEU A 10 -8.41 -7.24 28.23
CA LEU A 10 -7.69 -7.18 29.51
C LEU A 10 -6.34 -7.89 29.46
N GLN A 11 -6.27 -9.00 28.74
CA GLN A 11 -5.03 -9.80 28.60
C GLN A 11 -3.88 -9.07 27.91
N TYR A 12 -4.14 -7.99 27.16
CA TYR A 12 -3.10 -7.23 26.47
C TYR A 12 -2.63 -5.99 27.24
N ARG A 13 -3.29 -5.59 28.30
CA ARG A 13 -3.09 -4.29 28.95
C ARG A 13 -1.64 -4.00 29.34
N GLU A 14 -0.94 -5.00 29.83
CA GLU A 14 0.45 -4.86 30.28
C GLU A 14 1.46 -5.10 29.15
N ASN A 15 1.03 -5.56 27.98
CA ASN A 15 1.92 -5.71 26.83
C ASN A 15 2.34 -4.33 26.31
N ASN A 16 3.54 -4.24 25.76
CA ASN A 16 3.97 -3.08 25.02
C ASN A 16 3.16 -2.99 23.72
N ALA A 17 2.42 -1.90 23.53
CA ALA A 17 1.74 -1.62 22.27
C ALA A 17 2.70 -0.95 21.28
N LEU A 18 3.45 0.04 21.74
CA LEU A 18 4.37 0.82 20.93
C LEU A 18 5.74 0.90 21.60
N ILE A 19 6.79 0.87 20.78
CA ILE A 19 8.16 1.18 21.20
C ILE A 19 8.60 2.38 20.37
N LEU A 20 8.88 3.48 21.04
CA LEU A 20 9.20 4.76 20.40
C LEU A 20 10.69 4.79 19.97
N GLU A 21 11.04 5.76 19.13
CA GLU A 21 12.41 5.91 18.60
C GLU A 21 13.47 6.13 19.71
N ASN A 22 13.08 6.76 20.81
CA ASN A 22 13.91 6.91 22.01
C ASN A 22 14.00 5.64 22.88
N ASN A 23 13.38 4.54 22.44
CA ASN A 23 13.19 3.26 23.12
C ASN A 23 12.28 3.30 24.37
N GLU A 24 11.51 4.34 24.56
CA GLU A 24 10.41 4.35 25.51
C GLU A 24 9.33 3.37 25.04
N SER A 25 8.81 2.56 25.96
CA SER A 25 7.71 1.62 25.67
C SER A 25 6.39 2.18 26.20
N ILE A 26 5.37 2.11 25.37
CA ILE A 26 3.99 2.50 25.72
C ILE A 26 3.17 1.22 25.84
N SER A 27 2.64 0.94 27.03
CA SER A 27 1.75 -0.21 27.24
C SER A 27 0.40 -0.02 26.53
N TYR A 28 -0.33 -1.12 26.29
CA TYR A 28 -1.72 -1.02 25.79
C TYR A 28 -2.60 -0.21 26.76
N ASN A 29 -2.38 -0.35 28.07
CA ASN A 29 -3.11 0.41 29.08
C ASN A 29 -2.89 1.92 28.92
N ASP A 30 -1.64 2.35 28.75
CA ASP A 30 -1.33 3.76 28.58
C ASP A 30 -1.78 4.29 27.22
N LEU A 31 -1.66 3.49 26.16
CA LEU A 31 -2.20 3.81 24.85
C LEU A 31 -3.72 4.06 24.91
N ILE A 32 -4.47 3.17 25.62
CA ILE A 32 -5.93 3.30 25.81
C ILE A 32 -6.28 4.60 26.53
N LYS A 33 -5.58 4.96 27.60
CA LYS A 33 -5.80 6.24 28.32
C LYS A 33 -5.62 7.45 27.38
N LYS A 34 -4.58 7.42 26.52
CA LYS A 34 -4.36 8.50 25.54
C LYS A 34 -5.42 8.56 24.48
N ILE A 35 -5.88 7.40 23.97
CA ILE A 35 -7.01 7.27 23.05
C ILE A 35 -8.28 7.87 23.66
N GLU A 36 -8.55 7.58 24.94
CA GLU A 36 -9.71 8.11 25.65
C GLU A 36 -9.66 9.62 25.78
N ASN A 37 -8.52 10.14 26.24
CA ASN A 37 -8.30 11.58 26.38
C ASN A 37 -8.41 12.31 25.02
N PHE A 38 -7.97 11.69 23.93
CA PHE A 38 -8.16 12.26 22.59
C PHE A 38 -9.63 12.25 22.17
N SER A 39 -10.31 11.12 22.38
CA SER A 39 -11.67 10.87 21.88
C SER A 39 -12.75 11.80 22.47
N ILE A 40 -12.56 12.30 23.70
CA ILE A 40 -13.51 13.23 24.36
C ILE A 40 -13.52 14.63 23.72
N ASN A 41 -12.46 14.98 22.98
CA ASN A 41 -12.34 16.27 22.29
C ASN A 41 -12.92 16.25 20.87
N ILE A 42 -13.44 15.12 20.41
CA ILE A 42 -14.01 14.98 19.07
C ILE A 42 -15.50 14.66 19.16
N LYS A 43 -16.31 15.41 18.43
CA LYS A 43 -17.72 15.08 18.26
C LYS A 43 -17.85 13.75 17.49
N LYS A 44 -18.66 12.84 18.00
CA LYS A 44 -18.93 11.56 17.33
C LYS A 44 -19.44 11.76 15.90
N ARG A 45 -19.00 10.85 15.03
CA ARG A 45 -19.41 10.81 13.62
C ARG A 45 -19.04 12.08 12.84
N SER A 46 -17.85 12.60 13.06
CA SER A 46 -17.26 13.72 12.32
C SER A 46 -16.31 13.22 11.23
N LEU A 47 -16.05 14.06 10.23
CA LEU A 47 -14.94 13.86 9.29
C LEU A 47 -13.67 14.49 9.86
N ILE A 48 -12.62 13.70 10.01
CA ILE A 48 -11.31 14.17 10.48
C ILE A 48 -10.22 13.95 9.43
N PHE A 49 -9.41 14.99 9.16
CA PHE A 49 -8.17 14.85 8.42
C PHE A 49 -7.02 14.66 9.40
N LEU A 50 -6.28 13.59 9.22
CA LEU A 50 -5.19 13.18 10.10
C LEU A 50 -3.88 13.13 9.33
N GLN A 51 -2.91 13.97 9.69
CA GLN A 51 -1.56 13.90 9.16
C GLN A 51 -0.83 12.71 9.77
N CYS A 52 -0.34 11.81 8.92
CA CYS A 52 0.21 10.54 9.35
C CYS A 52 1.73 10.54 9.27
N LYS A 53 2.34 10.34 10.44
CA LYS A 53 3.73 9.87 10.59
C LYS A 53 3.73 8.53 11.30
N ASN A 54 4.85 7.81 11.25
CA ASN A 54 5.02 6.61 12.08
C ASN A 54 5.41 7.01 13.50
N ASN A 55 4.56 7.81 14.18
CA ASN A 55 4.78 8.34 15.53
C ASN A 55 3.58 8.10 16.45
N PHE A 56 3.79 8.34 17.74
CA PHE A 56 2.79 8.10 18.77
C PHE A 56 1.54 8.96 18.58
N GLU A 57 1.72 10.22 18.21
CA GLU A 57 0.63 11.17 18.03
C GLU A 57 -0.32 10.70 16.94
N SER A 58 0.20 10.28 15.79
CA SER A 58 -0.63 9.76 14.68
C SER A 58 -1.40 8.51 15.06
N ILE A 59 -0.78 7.58 15.82
CA ILE A 59 -1.46 6.38 16.31
C ILE A 59 -2.59 6.74 17.28
N VAL A 60 -2.36 7.65 18.23
CA VAL A 60 -3.39 8.12 19.17
C VAL A 60 -4.53 8.83 18.43
N GLY A 61 -4.19 9.73 17.50
CA GLY A 61 -5.18 10.42 16.67
C GLY A 61 -6.05 9.46 15.86
N TYR A 62 -5.44 8.46 15.23
CA TYR A 62 -6.13 7.43 14.45
C TYR A 62 -7.09 6.60 15.34
N LEU A 63 -6.57 6.02 16.42
CA LEU A 63 -7.34 5.15 17.31
C LEU A 63 -8.42 5.92 18.09
N GLY A 64 -8.14 7.17 18.49
CA GLY A 64 -9.11 8.03 19.16
C GLY A 64 -10.25 8.45 18.24
N SER A 65 -9.95 8.72 16.97
CA SER A 65 -10.96 8.97 15.94
C SER A 65 -11.84 7.74 15.68
N ILE A 66 -11.25 6.53 15.64
CA ILE A 66 -11.99 5.27 15.57
C ILE A 66 -12.93 5.12 16.78
N LYS A 67 -12.44 5.38 18.01
CA LYS A 67 -13.24 5.31 19.24
C LYS A 67 -14.46 6.24 19.17
N SER A 68 -14.28 7.42 18.60
CA SER A 68 -15.38 8.40 18.39
C SER A 68 -16.23 8.09 17.17
N ASN A 69 -16.03 6.93 16.50
CA ASN A 69 -16.76 6.51 15.29
C ASN A 69 -16.69 7.56 14.16
N CYS A 70 -15.55 8.26 14.04
CA CYS A 70 -15.33 9.25 13.00
C CYS A 70 -15.01 8.61 11.65
N VAL A 71 -15.21 9.36 10.57
CA VAL A 71 -14.64 9.08 9.25
C VAL A 71 -13.26 9.73 9.20
N ILE A 72 -12.23 8.94 8.96
CA ILE A 72 -10.84 9.39 9.02
C ILE A 72 -10.28 9.48 7.60
N SER A 73 -9.70 10.61 7.22
CA SER A 73 -8.92 10.73 6.00
C SER A 73 -7.44 10.87 6.34
N LEU A 74 -6.64 9.90 5.90
CA LEU A 74 -5.21 9.87 6.18
C LEU A 74 -4.45 10.73 5.19
N MET A 75 -3.75 11.74 5.70
CA MET A 75 -2.93 12.66 4.92
C MET A 75 -1.45 12.28 5.05
N ASP A 76 -0.73 12.35 3.94
CA ASP A 76 0.71 12.15 3.93
C ASP A 76 1.42 13.24 4.78
N GLU A 77 2.51 12.89 5.47
CA GLU A 77 3.27 13.85 6.27
C GLU A 77 3.82 15.03 5.45
N LYS A 78 4.07 14.80 4.17
CA LYS A 78 4.64 15.77 3.21
C LYS A 78 3.57 16.37 2.29
N ILE A 79 2.29 16.32 2.68
CA ILE A 79 1.25 16.97 1.89
C ILE A 79 1.55 18.47 1.76
N SER A 80 1.52 18.99 0.53
CA SER A 80 1.70 20.45 0.31
C SER A 80 0.48 21.24 0.79
N ASP A 81 0.72 22.49 1.21
CA ASP A 81 -0.34 23.40 1.66
C ASP A 81 -1.45 23.53 0.61
N ASP A 82 -1.09 23.72 -0.67
CA ASP A 82 -2.06 23.80 -1.78
C ASP A 82 -2.92 22.55 -1.91
N SER A 83 -2.30 21.36 -1.79
CA SER A 83 -3.03 20.09 -1.86
C SER A 83 -3.96 19.92 -0.65
N LEU A 84 -3.50 20.29 0.53
CA LEU A 84 -4.31 20.26 1.75
C LEU A 84 -5.52 21.21 1.64
N ILE A 85 -5.30 22.46 1.22
CA ILE A 85 -6.38 23.44 1.05
C ILE A 85 -7.41 22.95 0.01
N LYS A 86 -6.95 22.40 -1.12
CA LYS A 86 -7.84 21.79 -2.13
C LYS A 86 -8.71 20.68 -1.52
N LEU A 87 -8.11 19.80 -0.70
CA LEU A 87 -8.86 18.72 -0.04
C LEU A 87 -9.82 19.25 1.03
N ILE A 88 -9.42 20.25 1.82
CA ILE A 88 -10.29 20.90 2.81
C ILE A 88 -11.52 21.50 2.11
N ASN A 89 -11.32 22.25 1.02
CA ASN A 89 -12.41 22.87 0.26
C ASN A 89 -13.31 21.84 -0.44
N LYS A 90 -12.80 20.65 -0.71
CA LYS A 90 -13.52 19.59 -1.41
C LYS A 90 -14.33 18.70 -0.46
N TYR A 91 -13.81 18.43 0.73
CA TYR A 91 -14.39 17.49 1.68
C TYR A 91 -14.92 18.12 2.96
N HIS A 92 -14.54 19.37 3.27
CA HIS A 92 -14.97 20.12 4.44
C HIS A 92 -14.84 19.35 5.75
N PRO A 93 -13.61 18.98 6.19
CA PRO A 93 -13.42 18.24 7.44
C PRO A 93 -13.95 19.04 8.63
N ASP A 94 -14.52 18.34 9.62
CA ASP A 94 -14.96 18.94 10.88
C ASP A 94 -13.78 19.19 11.81
N PHE A 95 -12.76 18.31 11.71
CA PHE A 95 -11.53 18.38 12.47
C PHE A 95 -10.31 18.11 11.60
N ILE A 96 -9.18 18.69 12.02
CA ILE A 96 -7.84 18.44 11.45
C ILE A 96 -6.90 18.14 12.61
N PHE A 97 -6.14 17.04 12.55
CA PHE A 97 -5.12 16.70 13.53
C PHE A 97 -3.75 16.63 12.87
N PHE A 98 -2.96 17.68 13.05
CA PHE A 98 -1.71 17.91 12.32
C PHE A 98 -0.57 18.30 13.26
N ASP A 99 0.66 18.03 12.83
CA ASP A 99 1.88 18.57 13.45
C ASP A 99 1.84 20.10 13.42
N LYS A 100 2.09 20.74 14.57
CA LYS A 100 2.09 22.21 14.75
C LYS A 100 2.91 22.96 13.70
N LYS A 101 4.00 22.34 13.23
CA LYS A 101 4.87 22.92 12.20
C LYS A 101 4.21 23.04 10.82
N ASN A 102 3.19 22.23 10.57
CA ASN A 102 2.48 22.12 9.31
C ASN A 102 1.11 22.82 9.34
N ILE A 103 0.78 23.51 10.46
CA ILE A 103 -0.45 24.30 10.61
C ILE A 103 -0.18 25.71 10.10
N LYS A 104 -0.28 25.88 8.78
CA LYS A 104 -0.19 27.20 8.12
C LYS A 104 -1.46 27.44 7.33
N ASN A 105 -1.91 28.69 7.28
CA ASN A 105 -3.06 29.13 6.48
C ASN A 105 -4.37 28.37 6.79
N LEU A 106 -4.59 27.97 8.05
CA LEU A 106 -5.80 27.30 8.52
C LEU A 106 -6.67 28.22 9.38
N ASP A 107 -6.82 29.48 8.98
CA ASP A 107 -7.55 30.54 9.73
C ASP A 107 -9.02 30.19 9.98
N ASN A 108 -9.59 29.27 9.20
CA ASN A 108 -10.96 28.77 9.36
C ASN A 108 -11.10 27.70 10.45
N PHE A 109 -10.02 27.42 11.18
CA PHE A 109 -10.00 26.42 12.28
C PHE A 109 -9.49 27.08 13.56
N PHE A 110 -9.78 26.44 14.71
CA PHE A 110 -9.23 26.80 16.02
C PHE A 110 -8.84 25.55 16.81
N THR A 111 -7.79 25.66 17.62
CA THR A 111 -7.27 24.55 18.41
C THR A 111 -8.21 24.21 19.57
N VAL A 112 -8.58 22.93 19.68
CA VAL A 112 -9.41 22.37 20.78
C VAL A 112 -8.64 21.44 21.69
N TYR A 113 -7.56 20.82 21.21
CA TYR A 113 -6.73 19.92 22.00
C TYR A 113 -5.31 19.83 21.43
N SER A 114 -4.33 19.60 22.28
CA SER A 114 -2.93 19.38 21.90
C SER A 114 -2.43 18.07 22.47
N PHE A 115 -1.69 17.31 21.65
CA PHE A 115 -1.03 16.08 22.07
C PHE A 115 0.35 15.96 21.44
N GLY A 116 1.39 15.98 22.26
CA GLY A 116 2.77 16.04 21.80
C GLY A 116 3.00 17.27 20.90
N ASN A 117 3.51 17.02 19.71
CA ASN A 117 3.75 18.05 18.70
C ASN A 117 2.54 18.32 17.78
N TYR A 118 1.40 17.66 18.02
CA TYR A 118 0.20 17.80 17.20
C TYR A 118 -0.88 18.63 17.88
N GLU A 119 -1.68 19.28 17.05
CA GLU A 119 -2.89 19.99 17.47
C GLU A 119 -4.12 19.44 16.76
N LEU A 120 -5.19 19.28 17.53
CA LEU A 120 -6.52 19.00 17.02
C LEU A 120 -7.24 20.36 16.85
N LEU A 121 -7.56 20.64 15.61
CA LEU A 121 -8.27 21.87 15.25
C LEU A 121 -9.70 21.53 14.83
N GLU A 122 -10.64 22.35 15.28
CA GLU A 122 -12.06 22.28 14.90
C GLU A 122 -12.40 23.39 13.91
N ALA A 123 -13.22 23.08 12.91
CA ALA A 123 -13.68 24.05 11.92
C ALA A 123 -14.61 25.11 12.56
N LYS A 124 -14.31 26.42 12.36
CA LYS A 124 -15.14 27.54 12.85
C LYS A 124 -16.54 27.52 12.26
N LYS A 125 -16.65 27.15 10.97
CA LYS A 125 -17.95 26.99 10.28
C LYS A 125 -18.08 25.54 9.83
N LYS A 126 -19.08 24.85 10.37
CA LYS A 126 -19.40 23.47 9.97
C LYS A 126 -20.34 23.48 8.77
N ILE A 127 -20.00 22.70 7.76
CA ILE A 127 -20.87 22.41 6.64
C ILE A 127 -21.64 21.14 6.97
N GLU A 128 -22.95 21.20 6.91
CA GLU A 128 -23.78 20.02 7.10
C GLU A 128 -23.50 19.00 6.02
N LYS A 129 -23.13 17.79 6.43
CA LYS A 129 -22.86 16.67 5.55
C LYS A 129 -23.36 15.37 6.16
N LYS A 130 -23.90 14.52 5.33
CA LYS A 130 -24.31 13.18 5.73
C LYS A 130 -23.14 12.24 5.50
N LEU A 131 -22.73 11.49 6.53
CA LEU A 131 -21.72 10.44 6.45
C LEU A 131 -22.42 9.09 6.48
N ASN A 132 -22.12 8.22 5.52
CA ASN A 132 -22.66 6.85 5.52
C ASN A 132 -22.28 6.12 6.82
N ASN A 133 -23.21 5.47 7.47
CA ASN A 133 -23.03 4.86 8.80
C ASN A 133 -21.90 3.83 8.87
N ASN A 134 -21.60 3.16 7.77
CA ASN A 134 -20.55 2.13 7.68
C ASN A 134 -19.18 2.70 7.28
N LEU A 135 -19.13 3.92 6.71
CA LEU A 135 -17.89 4.54 6.27
C LEU A 135 -16.99 4.84 7.46
N SER A 136 -15.74 4.44 7.41
CA SER A 136 -14.76 4.59 8.49
C SER A 136 -13.46 5.25 8.04
N LEU A 137 -12.98 4.93 6.84
CA LEU A 137 -11.69 5.39 6.36
C LEU A 137 -11.78 5.90 4.92
N LEU A 138 -11.08 6.98 4.67
CA LEU A 138 -10.82 7.54 3.36
C LEU A 138 -9.31 7.48 3.11
N ILE A 139 -8.90 6.84 2.02
CA ILE A 139 -7.49 6.72 1.70
C ILE A 139 -7.23 7.12 0.25
N SER A 140 -6.15 7.88 0.03
CA SER A 140 -5.75 8.25 -1.31
C SER A 140 -5.14 7.08 -2.04
N THR A 141 -5.47 6.88 -3.31
CA THR A 141 -4.76 5.95 -4.18
C THR A 141 -3.44 6.54 -4.63
N SER A 142 -2.47 5.68 -4.90
CA SER A 142 -1.18 6.07 -5.48
C SER A 142 -1.26 6.40 -6.97
N GLY A 143 -2.46 6.51 -7.52
CA GLY A 143 -2.71 6.79 -8.92
C GLY A 143 -2.22 8.17 -9.33
N SER A 144 -1.54 8.22 -10.43
CA SER A 144 -0.71 9.27 -11.00
C SER A 144 -1.47 10.46 -11.60
N THR A 145 -2.74 10.56 -11.39
CA THR A 145 -3.54 11.61 -12.03
C THR A 145 -4.12 12.52 -10.98
N GLY A 146 -3.65 13.73 -10.87
CA GLY A 146 -4.07 14.88 -10.07
C GLY A 146 -5.54 15.03 -9.62
N THR A 147 -6.37 14.02 -9.79
CA THR A 147 -7.73 13.93 -9.30
C THR A 147 -7.73 13.29 -7.92
N SER A 148 -8.03 14.07 -6.92
CA SER A 148 -8.09 13.72 -5.50
C SER A 148 -9.29 12.82 -5.17
N LYS A 149 -9.37 11.62 -5.78
CA LYS A 149 -10.37 10.60 -5.42
C LYS A 149 -9.89 9.86 -4.18
N LEU A 150 -10.78 9.71 -3.21
CA LEU A 150 -10.51 8.95 -1.99
C LEU A 150 -11.30 7.63 -2.04
N VAL A 151 -10.64 6.53 -1.71
CA VAL A 151 -11.29 5.23 -1.55
C VAL A 151 -12.06 5.21 -0.24
N ARG A 152 -13.34 4.86 -0.29
CA ARG A 152 -14.24 4.76 0.85
C ARG A 152 -14.20 3.35 1.43
N GLN A 153 -13.68 3.19 2.64
CA GLN A 153 -13.58 1.89 3.30
C GLN A 153 -14.48 1.86 4.54
N SER A 154 -15.26 0.79 4.66
CA SER A 154 -16.09 0.55 5.83
C SER A 154 -15.29 -0.09 6.97
N THR A 155 -15.84 0.00 8.19
CA THR A 155 -15.32 -0.75 9.34
C THR A 155 -15.27 -2.25 9.07
N ASP A 156 -16.25 -2.79 8.37
CA ASP A 156 -16.31 -4.23 8.05
C ASP A 156 -15.26 -4.62 7.02
N ASN A 157 -15.00 -3.77 6.01
CA ASN A 157 -13.91 -4.01 5.06
C ASN A 157 -12.56 -4.13 5.78
N LEU A 158 -12.28 -3.19 6.70
CA LEU A 158 -11.04 -3.15 7.47
C LEU A 158 -10.90 -4.37 8.39
N ASN A 159 -11.94 -4.66 9.20
CA ASN A 159 -11.93 -5.81 10.12
C ASN A 159 -11.75 -7.13 9.38
N TYR A 160 -12.40 -7.28 8.23
CA TYR A 160 -12.29 -8.49 7.44
C TYR A 160 -10.86 -8.69 6.93
N ASN A 161 -10.23 -7.63 6.38
CA ASN A 161 -8.84 -7.71 5.93
C ASN A 161 -7.87 -7.98 7.09
N ILE A 162 -8.06 -7.30 8.23
CA ILE A 162 -7.26 -7.52 9.44
C ILE A 162 -7.28 -9.00 9.84
N ASN A 163 -8.47 -9.57 10.02
CA ASN A 163 -8.61 -10.96 10.46
C ASN A 163 -8.00 -11.95 9.47
N SER A 164 -8.22 -11.72 8.18
CA SER A 164 -7.69 -12.56 7.11
C SER A 164 -6.15 -12.53 7.08
N VAL A 165 -5.54 -11.34 7.26
CA VAL A 165 -4.07 -11.21 7.28
C VAL A 165 -3.48 -11.83 8.54
N VAL A 166 -4.11 -11.63 9.69
CA VAL A 166 -3.72 -12.25 10.96
C VAL A 166 -3.69 -13.77 10.84
N ASP A 167 -4.71 -14.33 10.18
CA ASP A 167 -4.85 -15.78 10.00
C ASP A 167 -3.68 -16.37 9.18
N TYR A 168 -3.45 -15.91 7.94
CA TYR A 168 -2.42 -16.52 7.10
C TYR A 168 -0.97 -16.18 7.49
N LEU A 169 -0.73 -15.04 8.18
CA LEU A 169 0.59 -14.71 8.74
C LEU A 169 0.81 -15.29 10.13
N ASN A 170 -0.24 -15.80 10.77
CA ASN A 170 -0.25 -16.31 12.14
C ASN A 170 0.30 -15.27 13.14
N ILE A 171 -0.20 -14.01 13.05
CA ILE A 171 0.24 -12.93 13.93
C ILE A 171 -0.31 -13.14 15.34
N SER A 172 0.56 -13.09 16.33
CA SER A 172 0.22 -13.26 17.74
C SER A 172 0.64 -12.05 18.59
N GLN A 173 0.24 -12.05 19.86
CA GLN A 173 0.66 -11.04 20.84
C GLN A 173 2.17 -11.02 21.11
N ASP A 174 2.88 -12.09 20.79
CA ASP A 174 4.33 -12.22 20.99
C ASP A 174 5.14 -11.65 19.81
N ASP A 175 4.47 -11.19 18.77
CA ASP A 175 5.13 -10.60 17.63
C ASP A 175 5.49 -9.13 17.86
N ILE A 176 6.64 -8.75 17.33
CA ILE A 176 7.13 -7.38 17.34
C ILE A 176 7.43 -6.99 15.89
N THR A 177 6.68 -6.03 15.37
CA THR A 177 6.94 -5.49 14.03
C THR A 177 7.65 -4.14 14.10
N ILE A 178 8.37 -3.75 13.04
CA ILE A 178 8.96 -2.43 12.90
C ILE A 178 8.36 -1.70 11.69
N THR A 179 8.02 -0.43 11.84
CA THR A 179 7.46 0.35 10.73
C THR A 179 8.53 0.65 9.69
N THR A 180 8.25 0.29 8.44
CA THR A 180 9.08 0.52 7.26
C THR A 180 8.35 1.32 6.18
N LEU A 181 7.03 1.42 6.32
CA LEU A 181 6.11 2.03 5.36
C LEU A 181 5.28 3.10 6.05
N PRO A 182 4.95 4.21 5.36
CA PRO A 182 4.12 5.27 5.95
C PRO A 182 2.74 4.74 6.39
N MET A 183 2.24 5.22 7.51
CA MET A 183 0.89 4.93 8.01
C MET A 183 -0.20 5.45 7.05
N SER A 184 0.07 6.50 6.27
CA SER A 184 -0.83 7.02 5.24
C SER A 184 -0.96 6.08 4.02
N TYR A 185 -0.05 5.13 3.88
CA TYR A 185 -0.11 4.10 2.84
C TYR A 185 -0.88 2.89 3.35
N VAL A 186 -1.86 2.42 2.58
CA VAL A 186 -2.76 1.32 2.98
C VAL A 186 -2.03 0.06 3.45
N TYR A 187 -0.87 -0.25 2.88
CA TYR A 187 -0.06 -1.40 3.31
C TYR A 187 0.59 -1.15 4.67
N GLY A 188 1.16 0.04 4.91
CA GLY A 188 1.71 0.42 6.22
C GLY A 188 0.64 0.42 7.31
N LEU A 189 -0.52 1.04 7.03
CA LEU A 189 -1.66 1.01 7.95
C LEU A 189 -2.13 -0.41 8.28
N SER A 190 -2.15 -1.29 7.28
CA SER A 190 -2.55 -2.68 7.50
C SER A 190 -1.60 -3.44 8.43
N ILE A 191 -0.28 -3.17 8.39
CA ILE A 191 0.68 -3.73 9.35
C ILE A 191 0.35 -3.25 10.77
N ILE A 192 0.11 -1.94 10.95
CA ILE A 192 -0.26 -1.36 12.24
C ILE A 192 -1.54 -2.01 12.77
N ASN A 193 -2.58 -2.05 11.95
CA ASN A 193 -3.89 -2.58 12.35
C ASN A 193 -3.83 -4.06 12.74
N THR A 194 -3.12 -4.88 11.98
CA THR A 194 -3.03 -6.33 12.24
C THR A 194 -2.31 -6.64 13.55
N HIS A 195 -1.21 -5.94 13.82
CA HIS A 195 -0.43 -6.15 15.05
C HIS A 195 -1.15 -5.62 16.28
N LEU A 196 -1.67 -4.38 16.24
CA LEU A 196 -2.45 -3.86 17.35
C LEU A 196 -3.69 -4.70 17.66
N ASN A 197 -4.35 -5.25 16.63
CA ASN A 197 -5.52 -6.13 16.83
C ASN A 197 -5.18 -7.44 17.56
N GLN A 198 -3.93 -7.87 17.56
CA GLN A 198 -3.46 -9.09 18.23
C GLN A 198 -2.75 -8.83 19.55
N GLY A 199 -2.66 -7.59 20.02
CA GLY A 199 -1.91 -7.27 21.24
C GLY A 199 -0.39 -7.33 21.06
N ALA A 200 0.08 -7.33 19.81
CA ALA A 200 1.48 -7.35 19.41
C ALA A 200 2.12 -5.96 19.53
N SER A 201 3.45 -5.89 19.56
CA SER A 201 4.19 -4.64 19.68
C SER A 201 4.58 -4.06 18.32
N ILE A 202 4.63 -2.73 18.23
CA ILE A 202 5.09 -2.00 17.05
C ILE A 202 6.25 -1.08 17.43
N VAL A 203 7.41 -1.29 16.82
CA VAL A 203 8.54 -0.36 16.88
C VAL A 203 8.30 0.75 15.86
N LEU A 204 8.06 1.96 16.36
CA LEU A 204 7.90 3.15 15.53
C LEU A 204 9.27 3.62 15.06
N ASN A 205 9.48 3.62 13.75
CA ASN A 205 10.78 3.91 13.15
C ASN A 205 10.62 4.78 11.90
N HIS A 206 11.51 5.75 11.75
CA HIS A 206 11.60 6.64 10.59
C HIS A 206 12.85 6.39 9.72
N LYS A 207 13.71 5.45 10.14
CA LYS A 207 14.98 5.18 9.46
C LYS A 207 14.76 4.20 8.32
N SER A 208 15.49 4.45 7.23
CA SER A 208 15.53 3.55 6.09
C SER A 208 16.30 2.27 6.44
N VAL A 209 15.97 1.18 5.74
CA VAL A 209 16.75 -0.07 5.79
C VAL A 209 18.22 0.11 5.33
N LEU A 210 18.57 1.24 4.70
CA LEU A 210 19.94 1.63 4.40
C LEU A 210 20.74 2.06 5.64
N GLU A 211 20.05 2.51 6.68
CA GLU A 211 20.68 3.10 7.85
C GLU A 211 20.99 2.06 8.91
N LYS A 212 22.22 2.05 9.45
CA LYS A 212 22.59 1.18 10.57
C LYS A 212 21.65 1.31 11.78
N LYS A 213 21.07 2.49 11.98
CA LYS A 213 20.11 2.75 13.08
C LYS A 213 18.86 1.90 12.97
N PHE A 214 18.38 1.61 11.75
CA PHE A 214 17.25 0.69 11.54
C PHE A 214 17.57 -0.70 12.08
N TRP A 215 18.72 -1.26 11.69
CA TRP A 215 19.15 -2.59 12.11
C TRP A 215 19.43 -2.69 13.60
N ASN A 216 20.03 -1.66 14.18
CA ASN A 216 20.23 -1.57 15.64
C ASN A 216 18.88 -1.61 16.38
N SER A 217 17.87 -0.87 15.88
CA SER A 217 16.53 -0.88 16.45
C SER A 217 15.85 -2.24 16.30
N LEU A 218 15.99 -2.87 15.12
CA LEU A 218 15.47 -4.22 14.85
C LEU A 218 16.05 -5.26 15.81
N GLN A 219 17.36 -5.25 16.01
CA GLN A 219 18.06 -6.18 16.90
C GLN A 219 17.70 -5.95 18.37
N LYS A 220 17.83 -4.68 18.83
CA LYS A 220 17.57 -4.30 20.23
C LYS A 220 16.16 -4.68 20.67
N ASN A 221 15.18 -4.45 19.80
CA ASN A 221 13.79 -4.70 20.12
C ASN A 221 13.30 -6.10 19.73
N LYS A 222 14.22 -7.00 19.32
CA LYS A 222 13.90 -8.40 18.97
C LYS A 222 12.77 -8.51 17.97
N VAL A 223 12.81 -7.67 16.91
CA VAL A 223 11.77 -7.58 15.89
C VAL A 223 11.57 -8.94 15.21
N SER A 224 10.34 -9.41 15.17
CA SER A 224 9.97 -10.71 14.58
C SER A 224 9.57 -10.62 13.12
N ASN A 225 9.17 -9.44 12.64
CA ASN A 225 8.76 -9.28 11.25
C ASN A 225 8.82 -7.81 10.78
N PHE A 226 8.87 -7.61 9.47
CA PHE A 226 8.62 -6.31 8.83
C PHE A 226 8.08 -6.48 7.41
N GLY A 227 7.45 -5.43 6.91
CA GLY A 227 6.97 -5.37 5.52
C GLY A 227 7.85 -4.49 4.65
N GLY A 228 7.86 -4.73 3.34
CA GLY A 228 8.58 -3.91 2.38
C GLY A 228 7.93 -3.89 1.00
N VAL A 229 8.26 -2.86 0.22
CA VAL A 229 7.95 -2.79 -1.20
C VAL A 229 9.13 -3.35 -2.02
N PRO A 230 9.01 -3.61 -3.34
CA PRO A 230 10.13 -4.13 -4.14
C PRO A 230 11.43 -3.37 -3.96
N TYR A 231 11.34 -2.03 -3.87
CA TYR A 231 12.51 -1.17 -3.61
C TYR A 231 13.23 -1.51 -2.30
N THR A 232 12.48 -1.80 -1.23
CA THR A 232 13.07 -2.23 0.06
C THR A 232 13.94 -3.47 -0.13
N TYR A 233 13.45 -4.46 -0.85
CA TYR A 233 14.17 -5.72 -1.10
C TYR A 233 15.37 -5.56 -2.03
N SER A 234 15.29 -4.66 -3.01
CA SER A 234 16.46 -4.33 -3.85
C SER A 234 17.58 -3.65 -3.06
N ILE A 235 17.22 -2.91 -1.99
CA ILE A 235 18.21 -2.36 -1.04
C ILE A 235 18.81 -3.49 -0.19
N LEU A 236 17.97 -4.37 0.38
CA LEU A 236 18.45 -5.49 1.19
C LEU A 236 19.47 -6.35 0.44
N GLU A 237 19.24 -6.61 -0.84
CA GLU A 237 20.16 -7.33 -1.71
C GLU A 237 21.54 -6.63 -1.78
N LYS A 238 21.57 -5.30 -1.84
CA LYS A 238 22.79 -4.51 -2.00
C LYS A 238 23.61 -4.34 -0.72
N ILE A 239 22.95 -4.23 0.44
CA ILE A 239 23.63 -3.88 1.72
C ILE A 239 24.20 -5.09 2.46
N ASN A 240 24.10 -6.28 1.89
CA ASN A 240 24.57 -7.52 2.54
C ASN A 240 24.04 -7.66 3.99
N PHE A 241 22.72 -7.57 4.12
CA PHE A 241 22.03 -7.50 5.42
C PHE A 241 22.24 -8.76 6.30
N LYS A 242 22.80 -9.84 5.76
CA LYS A 242 23.20 -11.03 6.54
C LYS A 242 24.24 -10.74 7.65
N ASN A 243 24.91 -9.59 7.57
CA ASN A 243 25.87 -9.18 8.58
C ASN A 243 25.20 -8.65 9.87
N TYR A 244 23.88 -8.49 9.86
CA TYR A 244 23.11 -8.12 11.05
C TYR A 244 22.58 -9.37 11.75
N ASP A 245 22.42 -9.28 13.08
CA ASP A 245 21.80 -10.36 13.85
C ASP A 245 20.29 -10.39 13.58
N LEU A 246 19.83 -11.43 12.89
CA LEU A 246 18.44 -11.63 12.48
C LEU A 246 17.73 -12.75 13.25
N LYS A 247 18.30 -13.23 14.34
CA LYS A 247 17.84 -14.42 15.08
C LYS A 247 16.38 -14.39 15.55
N TYR A 248 15.79 -13.19 15.70
CA TYR A 248 14.40 -13.04 16.13
C TYR A 248 13.45 -12.85 14.92
N LEU A 249 13.98 -12.62 13.72
CA LEU A 249 13.18 -12.37 12.53
C LEU A 249 12.58 -13.69 12.04
N LYS A 250 11.25 -13.82 12.13
CA LYS A 250 10.50 -15.00 11.73
C LYS A 250 10.08 -14.96 10.26
N TYR A 251 9.65 -13.78 9.82
CA TYR A 251 9.22 -13.59 8.42
C TYR A 251 9.32 -12.15 7.98
N THR A 252 9.29 -11.97 6.66
CA THR A 252 9.08 -10.66 6.05
C THR A 252 7.99 -10.73 5.00
N THR A 253 7.38 -9.59 4.69
CA THR A 253 6.28 -9.51 3.72
C THR A 253 6.61 -8.49 2.64
N GLN A 254 6.28 -8.80 1.39
CA GLN A 254 6.47 -7.91 0.26
C GLN A 254 5.14 -7.68 -0.45
N ALA A 255 4.82 -6.42 -0.73
CA ALA A 255 3.68 -6.02 -1.55
C ALA A 255 3.93 -4.68 -2.23
N GLY A 256 2.94 -4.19 -2.99
CA GLY A 256 2.96 -2.84 -3.57
C GLY A 256 3.60 -2.74 -4.95
N GLY A 257 4.07 -3.82 -5.51
CA GLY A 257 4.62 -3.92 -6.87
C GLY A 257 5.21 -5.29 -7.14
N LYS A 258 5.48 -5.58 -8.41
CA LYS A 258 6.15 -6.83 -8.80
C LYS A 258 7.62 -6.77 -8.37
N ILE A 259 8.08 -7.77 -7.62
CA ILE A 259 9.49 -7.93 -7.27
C ILE A 259 10.21 -8.75 -8.34
N ASN A 260 11.48 -8.45 -8.56
CA ASN A 260 12.31 -9.20 -9.50
C ASN A 260 12.60 -10.60 -8.94
N LYS A 261 12.44 -11.63 -9.76
CA LYS A 261 12.68 -13.04 -9.39
C LYS A 261 14.10 -13.24 -8.85
N LYS A 262 15.12 -12.68 -9.51
CA LYS A 262 16.52 -12.79 -9.07
C LYS A 262 16.75 -12.18 -7.67
N THR A 263 16.12 -11.06 -7.38
CA THR A 263 16.17 -10.44 -6.04
C THR A 263 15.56 -11.38 -5.00
N VAL A 264 14.42 -12.00 -5.30
CA VAL A 264 13.81 -12.99 -4.38
C VAL A 264 14.75 -14.17 -4.16
N GLU A 265 15.31 -14.75 -5.23
CA GLU A 265 16.25 -15.86 -5.15
C GLU A 265 17.49 -15.53 -4.27
N ASN A 266 18.02 -14.32 -4.41
CA ASN A 266 19.17 -13.88 -3.61
C ASN A 266 18.79 -13.67 -2.13
N ILE A 267 17.65 -13.10 -1.84
CA ILE A 267 17.12 -12.97 -0.46
C ILE A 267 16.89 -14.36 0.16
N LEU A 268 16.29 -15.28 -0.58
CA LEU A 268 16.00 -16.63 -0.09
C LEU A 268 17.26 -17.44 0.25
N LYS A 269 18.39 -17.21 -0.43
CA LYS A 269 19.69 -17.83 -0.05
C LYS A 269 20.07 -17.50 1.40
N ILE A 270 19.76 -16.29 1.86
CA ILE A 270 20.03 -15.86 3.24
C ILE A 270 18.92 -16.35 4.16
N TYR A 271 17.66 -16.18 3.79
CA TYR A 271 16.51 -16.52 4.61
C TYR A 271 16.44 -18.00 4.94
N ASN A 272 16.69 -18.87 3.95
CA ASN A 272 16.68 -20.33 4.16
C ASN A 272 17.73 -20.79 5.18
N SER A 273 18.90 -20.11 5.26
CA SER A 273 19.92 -20.44 6.26
C SER A 273 19.55 -20.02 7.68
N LEU A 274 18.54 -19.16 7.84
CA LEU A 274 18.08 -18.58 9.10
C LEU A 274 16.63 -18.94 9.45
N ASP A 275 15.99 -19.81 8.68
CA ASP A 275 14.56 -20.18 8.78
C ASP A 275 13.60 -18.97 8.74
N ILE A 276 13.95 -17.93 7.97
CA ILE A 276 13.11 -16.75 7.79
C ILE A 276 12.18 -16.97 6.60
N LYS A 277 10.88 -16.75 6.79
CA LYS A 277 9.87 -16.90 5.74
C LYS A 277 9.68 -15.61 4.95
N LEU A 278 9.47 -15.74 3.64
CA LEU A 278 9.10 -14.62 2.77
C LEU A 278 7.68 -14.82 2.23
N TYR A 279 6.82 -13.84 2.45
CA TYR A 279 5.48 -13.82 1.86
C TYR A 279 5.40 -12.72 0.80
N LEU A 280 5.11 -13.12 -0.43
CA LEU A 280 4.81 -12.18 -1.52
C LEU A 280 3.31 -11.98 -1.56
N MET A 281 2.86 -10.71 -1.64
CA MET A 281 1.45 -10.38 -1.53
C MET A 281 1.04 -9.41 -2.64
N TYR A 282 -0.23 -9.48 -3.03
CA TYR A 282 -0.84 -8.58 -3.98
C TYR A 282 -2.08 -7.93 -3.36
N GLY A 283 -2.30 -6.66 -3.68
CA GLY A 283 -3.44 -5.93 -3.17
C GLY A 283 -3.52 -4.50 -3.68
N ALA A 284 -4.61 -3.85 -3.34
CA ALA A 284 -4.91 -2.47 -3.70
C ALA A 284 -5.67 -1.76 -2.57
N ALA A 285 -5.66 -0.42 -2.58
CA ALA A 285 -6.44 0.37 -1.62
C ALA A 285 -7.93 0.06 -1.70
N GLU A 286 -8.41 -0.25 -2.90
CA GLU A 286 -9.79 -0.64 -3.22
C GLU A 286 -10.22 -1.97 -2.58
N ALA A 287 -9.27 -2.74 -2.04
CA ALA A 287 -9.54 -3.97 -1.27
C ALA A 287 -8.82 -3.96 0.09
N THR A 288 -8.73 -2.81 0.74
CA THR A 288 -8.18 -2.62 2.10
C THR A 288 -6.79 -3.22 2.31
N ALA A 289 -5.93 -3.13 1.33
CA ALA A 289 -4.53 -3.51 1.24
C ALA A 289 -4.25 -4.85 0.60
N ARG A 290 -4.88 -5.94 1.02
CA ARG A 290 -4.46 -7.29 0.57
C ARG A 290 -5.61 -8.08 -0.02
N MET A 291 -5.35 -8.66 -1.19
CA MET A 291 -6.27 -9.56 -1.90
C MET A 291 -5.73 -10.99 -1.99
N SER A 292 -4.40 -11.13 -2.08
CA SER A 292 -3.77 -12.45 -2.13
C SER A 292 -2.39 -12.48 -1.51
N TYR A 293 -1.90 -13.68 -1.29
CA TYR A 293 -0.55 -13.96 -0.86
C TYR A 293 -0.03 -15.25 -1.51
N LEU A 294 1.27 -15.28 -1.77
CA LEU A 294 1.99 -16.51 -2.13
C LEU A 294 2.47 -17.14 -0.83
N PRO A 295 1.95 -18.33 -0.46
CA PRO A 295 2.44 -19.04 0.72
C PRO A 295 3.95 -19.30 0.60
N TRP A 296 4.70 -19.10 1.68
CA TRP A 296 6.15 -19.27 1.68
C TRP A 296 6.62 -20.66 1.20
N LYS A 297 5.79 -21.68 1.38
CA LYS A 297 6.04 -23.05 0.89
C LYS A 297 5.99 -23.19 -0.64
N ASN A 298 5.37 -22.22 -1.32
CA ASN A 298 5.20 -22.18 -2.77
C ASN A 298 6.04 -21.06 -3.39
N ILE A 299 7.14 -20.68 -2.74
CA ILE A 299 7.98 -19.56 -3.18
C ILE A 299 8.70 -19.84 -4.51
N ASP A 300 8.76 -21.09 -4.96
CA ASP A 300 9.14 -21.50 -6.32
C ASP A 300 8.25 -20.85 -7.40
N LYS A 301 6.99 -20.52 -7.05
CA LYS A 301 6.03 -19.79 -7.91
C LYS A 301 6.12 -18.27 -7.74
N VAL A 302 7.30 -17.72 -7.57
CA VAL A 302 7.59 -16.31 -7.25
C VAL A 302 6.97 -15.29 -8.22
N GLU A 303 6.66 -15.69 -9.45
CA GLU A 303 6.02 -14.82 -10.46
C GLU A 303 4.49 -14.76 -10.30
N SER A 304 3.92 -15.63 -9.45
CA SER A 304 2.50 -15.64 -9.12
C SER A 304 2.18 -14.58 -8.04
N ILE A 305 0.98 -14.02 -8.09
CA ILE A 305 0.40 -13.26 -6.97
C ILE A 305 -0.19 -14.18 -5.89
N GLY A 306 -0.04 -15.49 -6.05
CA GLY A 306 -0.51 -16.46 -5.10
C GLY A 306 -1.99 -16.80 -5.23
N LYS A 307 -2.61 -17.11 -4.07
CA LYS A 307 -4.04 -17.42 -3.91
C LYS A 307 -4.72 -16.30 -3.14
N ALA A 308 -6.03 -16.17 -3.32
CA ALA A 308 -6.82 -15.20 -2.55
C ALA A 308 -6.64 -15.39 -1.03
N ILE A 309 -6.70 -14.31 -0.28
CA ILE A 309 -6.67 -14.35 1.18
C ILE A 309 -7.88 -15.13 1.72
N PRO A 310 -7.83 -15.68 2.95
CA PRO A 310 -8.96 -16.39 3.55
C PRO A 310 -10.28 -15.61 3.42
N GLY A 311 -11.29 -16.26 2.81
CA GLY A 311 -12.61 -15.70 2.52
C GLY A 311 -12.70 -14.79 1.29
N GLY A 312 -11.60 -14.51 0.60
CA GLY A 312 -11.58 -13.88 -0.71
C GLY A 312 -11.62 -14.91 -1.84
N GLU A 313 -11.96 -14.46 -3.05
CA GLU A 313 -12.03 -15.28 -4.24
C GLU A 313 -11.54 -14.49 -5.46
N PHE A 314 -10.73 -15.12 -6.32
CA PHE A 314 -10.39 -14.62 -7.65
C PHE A 314 -11.11 -15.41 -8.73
N PHE A 315 -11.51 -14.71 -9.78
CA PHE A 315 -11.92 -15.31 -11.04
C PHE A 315 -11.54 -14.40 -12.22
N LEU A 316 -11.53 -14.98 -13.41
CA LEU A 316 -11.17 -14.28 -14.64
C LEU A 316 -12.42 -14.05 -15.48
N ARG A 317 -12.51 -12.91 -16.17
CA ARG A 317 -13.54 -12.60 -17.15
C ARG A 317 -12.96 -12.25 -18.50
N ASP A 318 -13.64 -12.71 -19.55
CA ASP A 318 -13.32 -12.32 -20.93
C ASP A 318 -13.86 -10.91 -21.27
N SER A 319 -13.67 -10.49 -22.51
CA SER A 319 -14.19 -9.21 -23.03
C SER A 319 -15.71 -9.08 -22.98
N ASN A 320 -16.43 -10.20 -23.01
CA ASN A 320 -17.90 -10.26 -22.94
C ASN A 320 -18.40 -10.42 -21.48
N SER A 321 -17.50 -10.27 -20.50
CA SER A 321 -17.81 -10.43 -19.07
C SER A 321 -18.16 -11.86 -18.63
N LYS A 322 -17.94 -12.89 -19.48
CA LYS A 322 -18.12 -14.29 -19.16
C LYS A 322 -16.96 -14.78 -18.32
N VAL A 323 -17.25 -15.64 -17.34
CA VAL A 323 -16.22 -16.26 -16.49
C VAL A 323 -15.40 -17.26 -17.29
N ILE A 324 -14.08 -17.15 -17.20
CA ILE A 324 -13.10 -18.05 -17.80
C ILE A 324 -12.77 -19.16 -16.79
N THR A 325 -13.00 -20.39 -17.16
CA THR A 325 -12.71 -21.61 -16.36
C THR A 325 -11.40 -22.27 -16.75
N GLU A 326 -10.99 -22.09 -17.99
CA GLU A 326 -9.83 -22.70 -18.63
C GLU A 326 -8.53 -22.20 -17.97
N ILE A 327 -7.58 -23.13 -17.76
CA ILE A 327 -6.23 -22.80 -17.27
C ILE A 327 -5.41 -22.11 -18.36
N ASN A 328 -4.44 -21.29 -17.96
CA ASN A 328 -3.54 -20.55 -18.86
C ASN A 328 -4.26 -19.63 -19.86
N THR A 329 -5.53 -19.33 -19.63
CA THR A 329 -6.30 -18.41 -20.47
C THR A 329 -6.35 -17.05 -19.82
N HIS A 330 -6.01 -16.01 -20.60
CA HIS A 330 -5.93 -14.63 -20.14
C HIS A 330 -7.33 -14.02 -20.00
N GLY A 331 -7.57 -13.33 -18.89
CA GLY A 331 -8.79 -12.58 -18.65
C GLY A 331 -8.58 -11.43 -17.66
N GLU A 332 -9.58 -10.57 -17.54
CA GLU A 332 -9.59 -9.56 -16.48
C GLU A 332 -9.71 -10.22 -15.12
N LEU A 333 -8.78 -9.90 -14.23
CA LEU A 333 -8.81 -10.40 -12.86
C LEU A 333 -9.88 -9.67 -12.06
N ILE A 334 -10.83 -10.44 -11.54
CA ILE A 334 -11.87 -9.96 -10.65
C ILE A 334 -11.62 -10.53 -9.26
N TYR A 335 -11.73 -9.68 -8.26
CA TYR A 335 -11.65 -10.08 -6.86
C TYR A 335 -13.01 -9.92 -6.19
N LYS A 336 -13.41 -10.92 -5.41
CA LYS A 336 -14.61 -10.90 -4.57
C LYS A 336 -14.20 -11.12 -3.12
N GLY A 337 -14.64 -10.25 -2.23
CA GLY A 337 -14.33 -10.34 -0.81
C GLY A 337 -14.96 -9.20 0.00
N LYS A 338 -15.21 -9.44 1.28
CA LYS A 338 -15.80 -8.45 2.20
C LYS A 338 -14.85 -7.26 2.48
N ASN A 339 -13.60 -7.36 2.11
CA ASN A 339 -12.61 -6.29 2.20
C ASN A 339 -12.61 -5.35 1.00
N VAL A 340 -13.44 -5.58 -0.01
CA VAL A 340 -13.61 -4.64 -1.13
C VAL A 340 -14.28 -3.37 -0.63
N CYS A 341 -13.73 -2.22 -1.00
CA CYS A 341 -14.18 -0.89 -0.58
C CYS A 341 -15.59 -0.56 -1.07
N MET A 342 -16.20 0.45 -0.47
CA MET A 342 -17.54 0.94 -0.82
C MET A 342 -17.60 1.73 -2.14
N GLY A 343 -16.48 1.99 -2.79
CA GLY A 343 -16.37 2.86 -3.97
C GLY A 343 -15.44 4.05 -3.70
N TYR A 344 -15.58 5.10 -4.52
CA TYR A 344 -14.77 6.32 -4.40
C TYR A 344 -15.60 7.48 -3.89
N ALA A 345 -14.92 8.47 -3.28
CA ALA A 345 -15.43 9.80 -3.05
C ALA A 345 -14.63 10.79 -3.87
N GLU A 346 -15.29 11.65 -4.62
CA GLU A 346 -14.71 12.79 -5.34
C GLU A 346 -14.91 14.09 -4.60
N ASN A 347 -15.90 14.17 -3.72
CA ASN A 347 -16.23 15.33 -2.88
C ASN A 347 -16.99 14.88 -1.62
N PHE A 348 -17.41 15.84 -0.77
CA PHE A 348 -18.09 15.52 0.50
C PHE A 348 -19.48 14.91 0.34
N GLN A 349 -20.19 15.13 -0.78
CA GLN A 349 -21.52 14.54 -1.03
C GLN A 349 -21.40 13.02 -1.18
N ASP A 350 -20.31 12.54 -1.77
CA ASP A 350 -20.07 11.12 -1.97
C ASP A 350 -19.86 10.34 -0.67
N LEU A 351 -19.60 11.03 0.44
CA LEU A 351 -19.41 10.39 1.75
C LEU A 351 -20.70 9.76 2.31
N SER A 352 -21.85 10.14 1.76
CA SER A 352 -23.17 9.59 2.11
C SER A 352 -23.56 8.35 1.32
N LYS A 353 -22.89 8.08 0.18
CA LYS A 353 -23.23 6.97 -0.72
C LYS A 353 -23.07 5.61 -0.05
N ASP A 354 -23.95 4.69 -0.41
CA ASP A 354 -23.87 3.29 -0.01
C ASP A 354 -22.71 2.55 -0.70
N ASP A 355 -22.60 1.25 -0.43
CA ASP A 355 -21.61 0.38 -1.07
C ASP A 355 -21.96 0.15 -2.55
N GLU A 356 -21.18 0.79 -3.43
CA GLU A 356 -21.35 0.71 -4.89
C GLU A 356 -20.73 -0.58 -5.45
N ASN A 357 -19.69 -1.12 -4.80
CA ASN A 357 -18.94 -2.28 -5.26
C ASN A 357 -19.54 -3.62 -4.83
N LYS A 358 -20.33 -3.64 -3.75
CA LYS A 358 -21.01 -4.84 -3.23
C LYS A 358 -20.09 -6.05 -3.10
N GLY A 359 -18.88 -5.80 -2.63
CA GLY A 359 -17.87 -6.84 -2.40
C GLY A 359 -17.18 -7.38 -3.66
N VAL A 360 -17.34 -6.75 -4.85
CA VAL A 360 -16.71 -7.18 -6.11
C VAL A 360 -15.84 -6.06 -6.66
N LEU A 361 -14.56 -6.35 -6.90
CA LEU A 361 -13.61 -5.42 -7.47
C LEU A 361 -13.14 -5.90 -8.85
N LYS A 362 -13.37 -5.07 -9.87
CA LYS A 362 -12.68 -5.18 -11.17
C LYS A 362 -11.30 -4.56 -10.97
N THR A 363 -10.26 -5.40 -10.93
CA THR A 363 -8.91 -4.90 -10.58
C THR A 363 -8.28 -4.04 -11.68
N GLY A 364 -8.73 -4.20 -12.92
CA GLY A 364 -8.10 -3.63 -14.10
C GLY A 364 -6.82 -4.37 -14.51
N ASP A 365 -6.43 -5.41 -13.78
CA ASP A 365 -5.31 -6.27 -14.14
C ASP A 365 -5.78 -7.41 -15.04
N VAL A 366 -4.91 -7.85 -15.97
CA VAL A 366 -5.09 -9.04 -16.80
C VAL A 366 -4.24 -10.15 -16.22
N ALA A 367 -4.83 -11.33 -16.02
CA ALA A 367 -4.16 -12.48 -15.41
C ALA A 367 -4.56 -13.79 -16.08
N TYR A 368 -3.84 -14.84 -15.77
CA TYR A 368 -4.23 -16.24 -16.00
C TYR A 368 -4.03 -17.05 -14.71
N LYS A 369 -4.59 -18.24 -14.64
CA LYS A 369 -4.38 -19.20 -13.54
C LYS A 369 -3.76 -20.48 -14.01
N ASP A 370 -2.91 -21.09 -13.18
CA ASP A 370 -2.39 -22.44 -13.42
C ASP A 370 -3.37 -23.53 -12.90
N LYS A 371 -2.99 -24.81 -13.11
CA LYS A 371 -3.76 -25.97 -12.65
C LYS A 371 -3.92 -26.09 -11.12
N GLU A 372 -3.08 -25.41 -10.36
CA GLU A 372 -3.11 -25.39 -8.90
C GLU A 372 -3.83 -24.13 -8.34
N ASN A 373 -4.48 -23.34 -9.23
CA ASN A 373 -5.17 -22.09 -8.93
C ASN A 373 -4.27 -20.98 -8.37
N PHE A 374 -2.99 -20.92 -8.78
CA PHE A 374 -2.16 -19.77 -8.61
C PHE A 374 -2.40 -18.81 -9.76
N TYR A 375 -2.51 -17.51 -9.45
CA TYR A 375 -2.78 -16.46 -10.44
C TYR A 375 -1.50 -15.73 -10.80
N TYR A 376 -1.34 -15.42 -12.09
CA TYR A 376 -0.18 -14.73 -12.66
C TYR A 376 -0.64 -13.49 -13.40
N LEU A 377 -0.09 -12.31 -13.03
CA LEU A 377 -0.40 -11.07 -13.71
C LEU A 377 0.35 -10.98 -15.03
N VAL A 378 -0.35 -10.65 -16.08
CA VAL A 378 0.18 -10.40 -17.43
C VAL A 378 0.41 -8.91 -17.65
N GLY A 379 -0.50 -8.07 -17.12
CA GLY A 379 -0.41 -6.62 -17.23
C GLY A 379 -1.71 -5.93 -16.82
N ARG A 380 -1.78 -4.62 -17.07
CA ARG A 380 -2.97 -3.82 -16.80
C ARG A 380 -3.77 -3.55 -18.07
N LYS A 381 -5.09 -3.44 -17.96
CA LYS A 381 -5.98 -3.09 -19.08
C LYS A 381 -5.68 -1.70 -19.64
N ASP A 382 -5.31 -0.76 -18.80
CA ASP A 382 -4.94 0.62 -19.15
C ASP A 382 -3.52 0.73 -19.74
N ARG A 383 -2.73 -0.34 -19.69
CA ARG A 383 -1.40 -0.45 -20.30
C ARG A 383 -1.42 -1.10 -21.69
N TYR A 384 -2.62 -1.39 -22.20
CA TYR A 384 -2.78 -1.80 -23.61
C TYR A 384 -2.95 -0.57 -24.50
N ILE A 385 -2.13 -0.48 -25.51
CA ILE A 385 -2.17 0.55 -26.53
C ILE A 385 -2.49 -0.05 -27.89
N LYS A 386 -2.92 0.76 -28.84
CA LYS A 386 -3.10 0.34 -30.22
C LYS A 386 -2.01 0.99 -31.09
N ILE A 387 -1.22 0.17 -31.77
CA ILE A 387 -0.20 0.61 -32.73
C ILE A 387 -0.54 -0.01 -34.07
N TYR A 388 -0.83 0.79 -35.10
CA TYR A 388 -1.26 0.33 -36.42
C TYR A 388 -2.37 -0.74 -36.37
N GLY A 389 -3.33 -0.57 -35.45
CA GLY A 389 -4.44 -1.50 -35.22
C GLY A 389 -4.12 -2.74 -34.38
N MET A 390 -2.88 -3.02 -34.08
CA MET A 390 -2.47 -4.11 -33.21
C MET A 390 -2.56 -3.67 -31.73
N ARG A 391 -3.10 -4.54 -30.89
CA ARG A 391 -3.17 -4.33 -29.45
C ARG A 391 -1.88 -4.80 -28.78
N ILE A 392 -1.15 -3.88 -28.14
CA ILE A 392 0.15 -4.11 -27.51
C ILE A 392 0.02 -3.87 -26.02
N ASN A 393 0.56 -4.78 -25.21
CA ASN A 393 0.70 -4.60 -23.77
C ASN A 393 2.09 -4.05 -23.45
N LEU A 394 2.16 -2.81 -22.99
CA LEU A 394 3.43 -2.16 -22.63
C LEU A 394 4.18 -2.89 -21.49
N GLN A 395 3.44 -3.50 -20.57
CA GLN A 395 4.06 -4.24 -19.45
C GLN A 395 4.67 -5.58 -19.90
N GLU A 396 4.06 -6.22 -20.90
CA GLU A 396 4.64 -7.41 -21.54
C GLU A 396 5.93 -7.05 -22.29
N LEU A 397 5.92 -5.91 -22.98
CA LEU A 397 7.09 -5.37 -23.65
C LEU A 397 8.23 -5.10 -22.64
N GLU A 398 7.90 -4.48 -21.51
CA GLU A 398 8.83 -4.30 -20.38
C GLU A 398 9.40 -5.63 -19.89
N GLY A 399 8.56 -6.65 -19.79
CA GLY A 399 8.97 -8.00 -19.39
C GLY A 399 9.95 -8.66 -20.38
N ILE A 400 9.75 -8.45 -21.69
CA ILE A 400 10.67 -8.95 -22.73
C ILE A 400 12.04 -8.28 -22.56
N ILE A 401 12.09 -6.95 -22.39
CA ILE A 401 13.33 -6.19 -22.22
C ILE A 401 14.05 -6.59 -20.92
N SER A 402 13.30 -6.82 -19.86
CA SER A 402 13.86 -7.23 -18.55
C SER A 402 14.57 -8.59 -18.60
N LYS A 403 14.18 -9.50 -19.51
CA LYS A 403 14.89 -10.78 -19.72
C LYS A 403 16.32 -10.61 -20.24
N PHE A 404 16.63 -9.48 -20.85
CA PHE A 404 18.00 -9.09 -21.22
C PHE A 404 18.81 -8.46 -20.08
N GLY A 405 18.23 -8.39 -18.87
CA GLY A 405 18.90 -7.85 -17.70
C GLY A 405 18.73 -6.33 -17.49
N PHE A 406 17.89 -5.67 -18.30
CA PHE A 406 17.71 -4.22 -18.21
C PHE A 406 16.46 -3.84 -17.41
N GLU A 407 16.62 -2.95 -16.44
CA GLU A 407 15.51 -2.22 -15.85
C GLU A 407 14.96 -1.25 -16.90
N ASN A 408 13.64 -1.26 -17.16
CA ASN A 408 13.04 -0.47 -18.21
C ASN A 408 11.60 -0.06 -17.92
N ILE A 409 11.14 0.98 -18.62
CA ILE A 409 9.75 1.46 -18.65
C ILE A 409 9.36 1.74 -20.09
N CYS A 410 8.17 1.28 -20.51
CA CYS A 410 7.59 1.57 -21.80
C CYS A 410 6.39 2.51 -21.65
N ILE A 411 6.35 3.60 -22.42
CA ILE A 411 5.25 4.58 -22.42
C ILE A 411 4.88 4.90 -23.86
N GLN A 412 3.58 4.95 -24.18
CA GLN A 412 3.12 5.47 -25.45
C GLN A 412 3.47 6.96 -25.53
N ASP A 413 4.00 7.41 -26.65
CA ASP A 413 4.31 8.81 -26.86
C ASP A 413 3.01 9.63 -26.87
N GLN A 414 3.01 10.80 -26.21
CA GLN A 414 1.80 11.60 -26.06
C GLN A 414 1.40 12.33 -27.35
N ASP A 415 2.39 12.67 -28.18
CA ASP A 415 2.20 13.42 -29.42
C ASP A 415 2.11 12.51 -30.65
N LYS A 416 2.66 11.30 -30.56
CA LYS A 416 2.77 10.34 -31.68
C LYS A 416 2.19 8.99 -31.27
N GLU A 417 0.91 8.78 -31.53
CA GLU A 417 0.14 7.59 -31.12
C GLU A 417 0.78 6.24 -31.50
N ASN A 418 1.60 6.19 -32.57
CA ASN A 418 2.25 4.97 -33.05
C ASN A 418 3.72 4.84 -32.57
N ILE A 419 4.14 5.57 -31.54
CA ILE A 419 5.48 5.51 -30.96
C ILE A 419 5.41 5.00 -29.53
N ILE A 420 6.36 4.13 -29.19
CA ILE A 420 6.59 3.65 -27.83
C ILE A 420 7.96 4.17 -27.37
N ASN A 421 7.97 5.06 -26.40
CA ASN A 421 9.18 5.48 -25.72
C ASN A 421 9.60 4.40 -24.70
N ILE A 422 10.78 3.87 -24.86
CA ILE A 422 11.38 2.83 -24.01
C ILE A 422 12.53 3.46 -23.24
N PHE A 423 12.33 3.67 -21.96
CA PHE A 423 13.35 4.20 -21.06
C PHE A 423 14.10 3.02 -20.42
N VAL A 424 15.41 2.98 -20.60
CA VAL A 424 16.28 1.90 -20.12
C VAL A 424 17.31 2.47 -19.17
N LYS A 425 17.52 1.80 -18.04
CA LYS A 425 18.53 2.19 -17.07
C LYS A 425 19.88 1.59 -17.42
N GLY A 426 20.91 2.44 -17.55
CA GLY A 426 22.26 2.04 -17.90
C GLY A 426 22.54 1.99 -19.40
N GLU A 427 23.72 1.54 -19.76
CA GLU A 427 24.14 1.39 -21.17
C GLU A 427 23.62 0.07 -21.76
N PHE A 428 23.20 0.09 -23.01
CA PHE A 428 22.71 -1.08 -23.72
C PHE A 428 23.02 -1.01 -25.22
N GLU A 429 23.12 -2.17 -25.84
CA GLU A 429 23.30 -2.25 -27.28
C GLU A 429 21.96 -2.10 -28.01
N LEU A 430 21.69 -0.89 -28.49
CA LEU A 430 20.42 -0.50 -29.11
C LEU A 430 19.99 -1.43 -30.26
N LYS A 431 20.92 -1.81 -31.13
CA LYS A 431 20.65 -2.58 -32.34
C LYS A 431 20.12 -3.98 -31.99
N THR A 432 20.76 -4.68 -31.08
CA THR A 432 20.41 -6.03 -30.64
C THR A 432 19.05 -6.06 -29.96
N LEU A 433 18.81 -5.12 -29.04
CA LEU A 433 17.54 -5.04 -28.32
C LEU A 433 16.38 -4.70 -29.27
N LYS A 434 16.58 -3.74 -30.18
CA LYS A 434 15.57 -3.34 -31.16
C LYS A 434 15.23 -4.46 -32.15
N GLN A 435 16.21 -5.20 -32.62
CA GLN A 435 16.01 -6.36 -33.48
C GLN A 435 15.21 -7.46 -32.79
N HIS A 436 15.58 -7.77 -31.54
CA HIS A 436 14.87 -8.81 -30.78
C HIS A 436 13.40 -8.44 -30.52
N LEU A 437 13.13 -7.19 -30.12
CA LEU A 437 11.76 -6.72 -29.94
C LEU A 437 10.95 -6.84 -31.24
N THR A 438 11.54 -6.44 -32.36
CA THR A 438 10.91 -6.57 -33.68
C THR A 438 10.57 -8.02 -33.98
N LEU A 439 11.49 -8.94 -33.72
CA LEU A 439 11.30 -10.37 -34.01
C LEU A 439 10.17 -10.98 -33.14
N VAL A 440 10.17 -10.67 -31.83
CA VAL A 440 9.20 -11.24 -30.88
C VAL A 440 7.81 -10.62 -31.02
N THR A 441 7.75 -9.31 -31.20
CA THR A 441 6.47 -8.57 -31.23
C THR A 441 5.88 -8.46 -32.65
N LYS A 442 6.68 -8.69 -33.68
CA LYS A 442 6.34 -8.45 -35.10
C LYS A 442 5.96 -7.00 -35.41
N ILE A 443 6.39 -6.07 -34.55
CA ILE A 443 6.14 -4.63 -34.72
C ILE A 443 7.33 -4.02 -35.45
N HIS A 444 7.04 -3.07 -36.35
CA HIS A 444 8.08 -2.39 -37.13
C HIS A 444 9.06 -1.64 -36.17
N PRO A 445 10.37 -1.72 -36.37
CA PRO A 445 11.37 -1.15 -35.45
C PRO A 445 11.28 0.37 -35.26
N SER A 446 10.67 1.11 -36.23
CA SER A 446 10.46 2.56 -36.12
C SER A 446 9.51 2.96 -34.97
N VAL A 447 8.67 2.02 -34.49
CA VAL A 447 7.75 2.24 -33.37
C VAL A 447 8.52 2.41 -32.03
N PHE A 448 9.71 1.83 -31.91
CA PHE A 448 10.49 1.81 -30.68
C PHE A 448 11.50 2.94 -30.63
N VAL A 449 11.32 3.88 -29.72
CA VAL A 449 12.27 4.96 -29.41
C VAL A 449 12.88 4.68 -28.05
N PHE A 450 14.19 4.47 -28.02
CA PHE A 450 14.92 4.16 -26.80
C PHE A 450 15.58 5.41 -26.22
N LYS A 451 15.48 5.56 -24.90
CA LYS A 451 16.09 6.63 -24.11
C LYS A 451 16.81 6.03 -22.90
N THR A 452 18.00 6.51 -22.60
CA THR A 452 18.76 6.08 -21.41
C THR A 452 18.40 6.96 -20.21
N VAL A 453 18.15 6.35 -19.07
CA VAL A 453 17.90 7.06 -17.81
C VAL A 453 18.88 6.58 -16.71
N LYS A 454 19.29 7.49 -15.83
CA LYS A 454 20.12 7.13 -14.66
C LYS A 454 19.30 6.39 -13.60
N ASN A 455 18.12 6.86 -13.31
CA ASN A 455 17.18 6.26 -12.36
C ASN A 455 15.75 6.51 -12.82
N PHE A 456 14.85 5.61 -12.47
CA PHE A 456 13.42 5.82 -12.67
C PHE A 456 12.86 6.70 -11.55
N PRO A 457 11.95 7.64 -11.88
CA PRO A 457 11.26 8.42 -10.86
C PRO A 457 10.37 7.50 -10.01
N LEU A 458 10.48 7.66 -8.70
CA LEU A 458 9.62 6.96 -7.75
C LEU A 458 8.60 7.92 -7.17
N ASN A 459 7.38 7.47 -7.04
CA ASN A 459 6.37 8.20 -6.27
C ASN A 459 6.64 8.06 -4.76
N LYS A 460 5.86 8.77 -3.93
CA LYS A 460 5.97 8.77 -2.46
C LYS A 460 5.82 7.39 -1.79
N ASN A 461 5.25 6.42 -2.50
CA ASN A 461 5.10 5.05 -2.05
C ASN A 461 6.20 4.12 -2.60
N PHE A 462 7.30 4.68 -3.09
CA PHE A 462 8.43 3.97 -3.70
C PHE A 462 8.03 3.09 -4.90
N LYS A 463 6.95 3.45 -5.61
CA LYS A 463 6.56 2.82 -6.88
C LYS A 463 7.08 3.66 -8.04
N ILE A 464 7.45 2.98 -9.12
CA ILE A 464 7.86 3.63 -10.36
C ILE A 464 6.71 4.53 -10.87
N SER A 465 7.05 5.77 -11.21
CA SER A 465 6.14 6.72 -11.85
C SER A 465 6.26 6.58 -13.37
N TYR A 466 5.13 6.41 -14.04
CA TYR A 466 5.06 6.34 -15.51
C TYR A 466 4.77 7.72 -16.14
N ASN A 467 5.08 8.80 -15.43
CA ASN A 467 4.94 10.16 -15.99
C ASN A 467 6.13 10.46 -16.90
N GLN A 468 5.85 10.68 -18.18
CA GLN A 468 6.86 10.95 -19.21
C GLN A 468 7.66 12.23 -18.94
N GLU A 469 7.04 13.27 -18.36
CA GLU A 469 7.72 14.53 -18.01
C GLU A 469 8.84 14.33 -16.98
N LEU A 470 8.68 13.35 -16.09
CA LEU A 470 9.69 13.01 -15.07
C LEU A 470 10.80 12.10 -15.59
N LEU A 471 10.66 11.56 -16.81
CA LEU A 471 11.58 10.64 -17.46
C LEU A 471 12.45 11.31 -18.53
N ASN A 472 12.06 12.48 -19.00
CA ASN A 472 12.81 13.33 -19.92
C ASN A 472 13.74 14.24 -19.09
#